data_659b75b55da3bd182e14238d7671b935
#
_entry.id   659b75b55da3bd182e14238d7671b935
#
_cell.length_a   1.000
_cell.length_b   1.000
_cell.length_c   1.000
_cell.angle_alpha   90.00
_cell.angle_beta   90.00
_cell.angle_gamma   90.00
#
_symmetry.space_group_name_H-M   'P 1'
#
loop_
_entity.id
_entity.type
_entity.pdbx_description
1 polymer ?
#
loop_
_entity_poly.entity_id
_entity_poly.type
_entity_poly.pdbx_seq_one_letter_code
_entity_poly.pdbx_strand_id
1 'polypeptide(L)'
;MIDIRDLRVTLSGRPVLSGVSLTAEVGHWLALIGPNGAGKTTLLRALACLIPWRGQITFDGADLAALGRRERAKRIALVAQQPDLPDDLCVAEYVLLGRTPYISYFGSEGATDRSAVASVLDRLDLLGFSDRQLGQLSGGERQRVVVARALAQEPSVLLLDEPTSSLDLGQQLRVLDLIAELREKDGLTVVAATHDLTLAAAYADRVALLSDGRLAAVGSPADVLDEAVLSAHYGVALRVLRDPSGAIAVIPGRTAAAAPC
;
A
#
# COMPACT_ATOMS: atom_id res chain seq x y z
N MET A 1 1.05 -15.59 -3.17
CA MET A 1 2.45 -15.17 -2.88
C MET A 1 2.98 -14.36 -4.05
N ILE A 2 3.58 -13.21 -3.78
CA ILE A 2 4.34 -12.45 -4.79
C ILE A 2 5.82 -12.71 -4.54
N ASP A 3 6.55 -13.14 -5.58
CA ASP A 3 8.00 -13.28 -5.54
C ASP A 3 8.64 -12.38 -6.61
N ILE A 4 9.58 -11.56 -6.18
CA ILE A 4 10.27 -10.55 -6.99
C ILE A 4 11.74 -10.92 -7.06
N ARG A 5 12.30 -11.01 -8.26
CA ARG A 5 13.73 -11.36 -8.48
C ARG A 5 14.38 -10.38 -9.43
N ASP A 6 15.46 -9.77 -8.97
CA ASP A 6 16.31 -8.82 -9.71
C ASP A 6 15.49 -7.72 -10.42
N LEU A 7 14.49 -7.16 -9.73
CA LEU A 7 13.62 -6.14 -10.28
C LEU A 7 14.40 -4.86 -10.54
N ARG A 8 14.36 -4.39 -11.79
CA ARG A 8 14.99 -3.16 -12.24
C ARG A 8 13.97 -2.29 -12.94
N VAL A 9 13.95 -1.01 -12.59
CA VAL A 9 13.08 -0.01 -13.23
C VAL A 9 13.89 1.23 -13.58
N THR A 10 13.74 1.69 -14.82
CA THR A 10 14.34 2.93 -15.33
C THR A 10 13.22 3.86 -15.75
N LEU A 11 13.19 5.08 -15.21
CA LEU A 11 12.22 6.12 -15.57
C LEU A 11 12.97 7.32 -16.15
N SER A 12 12.55 7.78 -17.33
CA SER A 12 13.18 8.92 -18.04
C SER A 12 14.71 8.78 -18.15
N GLY A 13 15.19 7.57 -18.42
CA GLY A 13 16.62 7.27 -18.57
C GLY A 13 17.40 7.14 -17.25
N ARG A 14 16.77 7.33 -16.09
CA ARG A 14 17.41 7.21 -14.77
C ARG A 14 17.01 5.89 -14.10
N PRO A 15 17.97 5.10 -13.58
CA PRO A 15 17.65 3.91 -12.80
C PRO A 15 16.99 4.33 -11.47
N VAL A 16 15.81 3.78 -11.19
CA VAL A 16 15.07 4.02 -9.94
C VAL A 16 15.09 2.78 -9.04
N LEU A 17 14.96 1.58 -9.63
CA LEU A 17 15.17 0.33 -8.91
C LEU A 17 16.31 -0.46 -9.56
N SER A 18 17.20 -1.03 -8.74
CA SER A 18 18.46 -1.62 -9.17
C SER A 18 18.67 -3.01 -8.54
N GLY A 19 17.88 -4.00 -8.97
CA GLY A 19 18.04 -5.40 -8.54
C GLY A 19 17.34 -5.71 -7.21
N VAL A 20 16.11 -5.22 -7.03
CA VAL A 20 15.31 -5.54 -5.85
C VAL A 20 14.80 -6.98 -5.93
N SER A 21 15.06 -7.78 -4.89
CA SER A 21 14.54 -9.13 -4.73
C SER A 21 13.83 -9.23 -3.39
N LEU A 22 12.54 -9.60 -3.39
CA LEU A 22 11.67 -9.52 -2.23
C LEU A 22 10.47 -10.47 -2.41
N THR A 23 10.00 -11.04 -1.32
CA THR A 23 8.78 -11.88 -1.30
C THR A 23 7.73 -11.26 -0.39
N ALA A 24 6.49 -11.18 -0.88
CA ALA A 24 5.30 -10.90 -0.09
C ALA A 24 4.49 -12.21 0.05
N GLU A 25 4.37 -12.69 1.27
CA GLU A 25 3.69 -13.93 1.61
C GLU A 25 2.17 -13.74 1.58
N VAL A 26 1.42 -14.82 1.28
CA VAL A 26 -0.04 -14.77 1.23
C VAL A 26 -0.60 -14.45 2.62
N GLY A 27 -1.56 -13.53 2.68
CA GLY A 27 -2.20 -13.14 3.92
C GLY A 27 -1.33 -12.31 4.87
N HIS A 28 -0.09 -11.96 4.47
CA HIS A 28 0.81 -11.13 5.27
C HIS A 28 0.75 -9.67 4.85
N TRP A 29 1.12 -8.80 5.79
CA TRP A 29 1.33 -7.39 5.56
C TRP A 29 2.83 -7.09 5.46
N LEU A 30 3.28 -6.70 4.29
CA LEU A 30 4.64 -6.23 4.03
C LEU A 30 4.66 -4.70 3.99
N ALA A 31 5.37 -4.06 4.93
CA ALA A 31 5.62 -2.63 4.87
C ALA A 31 6.89 -2.31 4.06
N LEU A 32 6.77 -1.41 3.12
CA LEU A 32 7.90 -0.83 2.38
C LEU A 32 8.26 0.51 3.03
N ILE A 33 9.41 0.59 3.67
CA ILE A 33 9.93 1.81 4.30
C ILE A 33 11.17 2.30 3.59
N GLY A 34 11.60 3.51 3.89
CA GLY A 34 12.81 4.14 3.33
C GLY A 34 12.60 5.62 3.05
N PRO A 35 13.68 6.37 2.83
CA PRO A 35 13.62 7.81 2.57
C PRO A 35 12.82 8.16 1.31
N ASN A 36 12.51 9.44 1.15
CA ASN A 36 11.87 9.92 -0.06
C ASN A 36 12.79 9.67 -1.27
N GLY A 37 12.20 9.22 -2.38
CA GLY A 37 12.97 8.85 -3.57
C GLY A 37 13.63 7.46 -3.54
N ALA A 38 13.49 6.68 -2.46
CA ALA A 38 14.06 5.32 -2.37
C ALA A 38 13.46 4.31 -3.37
N GLY A 39 12.33 4.64 -4.03
CA GLY A 39 11.72 3.78 -5.04
C GLY A 39 10.47 3.03 -4.59
N LYS A 40 9.92 3.31 -3.39
CA LYS A 40 8.72 2.63 -2.84
C LYS A 40 7.52 2.68 -3.80
N THR A 41 7.09 3.88 -4.19
CA THR A 41 6.00 4.08 -5.19
C THR A 41 6.31 3.39 -6.52
N THR A 42 7.56 3.44 -6.96
CA THR A 42 7.99 2.79 -8.21
C THR A 42 7.86 1.28 -8.12
N LEU A 43 8.22 0.68 -6.98
CA LEU A 43 8.03 -0.74 -6.73
C LEU A 43 6.54 -1.12 -6.76
N LEU A 44 5.67 -0.38 -6.07
CA LEU A 44 4.23 -0.61 -6.10
C LEU A 44 3.65 -0.48 -7.52
N ARG A 45 4.06 0.53 -8.29
CA ARG A 45 3.61 0.70 -9.68
C ARG A 45 4.10 -0.42 -10.60
N ALA A 46 5.28 -0.96 -10.38
CA ALA A 46 5.77 -2.14 -11.12
C ALA A 46 4.94 -3.38 -10.78
N LEU A 47 4.64 -3.62 -9.49
CA LEU A 47 3.76 -4.71 -9.04
C LEU A 47 2.33 -4.57 -9.60
N ALA A 48 1.82 -3.35 -9.69
CA ALA A 48 0.53 -3.07 -10.33
C ALA A 48 0.58 -3.15 -11.87
N CYS A 49 1.75 -3.42 -12.47
CA CYS A 49 1.98 -3.44 -13.92
C CYS A 49 1.65 -2.10 -14.61
N LEU A 50 1.81 -0.99 -13.92
CA LEU A 50 1.55 0.37 -14.46
C LEU A 50 2.77 0.97 -15.16
N ILE A 51 3.95 0.44 -14.91
CA ILE A 51 5.21 0.86 -15.53
C ILE A 51 6.01 -0.36 -16.00
N PRO A 52 6.86 -0.23 -17.02
CA PRO A 52 7.71 -1.32 -17.48
C PRO A 52 8.84 -1.60 -16.47
N TRP A 53 9.25 -2.87 -16.40
CA TRP A 53 10.36 -3.34 -15.57
C TRP A 53 11.21 -4.39 -16.29
N ARG A 54 12.35 -4.72 -15.72
CA ARG A 54 13.18 -5.88 -16.03
C ARG A 54 13.34 -6.74 -14.77
N GLY A 55 13.70 -8.00 -14.95
CA GLY A 55 13.71 -9.00 -13.89
C GLY A 55 12.41 -9.81 -13.91
N GLN A 56 12.13 -10.51 -12.83
CA GLN A 56 10.98 -11.41 -12.75
C GLN A 56 10.07 -11.01 -11.58
N ILE A 57 8.78 -11.02 -11.83
CA ILE A 57 7.72 -10.92 -10.81
C ILE A 57 6.78 -12.09 -11.05
N THR A 58 6.59 -12.95 -10.05
CA THR A 58 5.60 -14.01 -10.10
C THR A 58 4.50 -13.79 -9.09
N PHE A 59 3.29 -14.17 -9.46
CA PHE A 59 2.13 -14.21 -8.59
C PHE A 59 1.63 -15.66 -8.54
N ASP A 60 1.65 -16.27 -7.36
CA ASP A 60 1.33 -17.69 -7.15
C ASP A 60 2.04 -18.63 -8.15
N GLY A 61 3.31 -18.35 -8.40
CA GLY A 61 4.17 -19.10 -9.32
C GLY A 61 3.98 -18.75 -10.81
N ALA A 62 2.95 -18.01 -11.17
CA ALA A 62 2.75 -17.55 -12.56
C ALA A 62 3.50 -16.23 -12.82
N ASP A 63 4.15 -16.13 -13.98
CA ASP A 63 4.81 -14.87 -14.38
C ASP A 63 3.77 -13.76 -14.56
N LEU A 64 3.92 -12.69 -13.78
CA LEU A 64 3.02 -11.55 -13.80
C LEU A 64 2.98 -10.86 -15.18
N ALA A 65 4.09 -10.87 -15.92
CA ALA A 65 4.16 -10.29 -17.27
C ALA A 65 3.34 -11.11 -18.28
N ALA A 66 3.23 -12.43 -18.11
CA ALA A 66 2.47 -13.31 -18.97
C ALA A 66 0.95 -13.25 -18.74
N LEU A 67 0.51 -12.76 -17.57
CA LEU A 67 -0.92 -12.61 -17.28
C LEU A 67 -1.52 -11.48 -18.13
N GLY A 68 -2.72 -11.72 -18.67
CA GLY A 68 -3.49 -10.70 -19.36
C GLY A 68 -3.83 -9.51 -18.44
N ARG A 69 -3.96 -8.30 -19.02
CA ARG A 69 -4.25 -7.08 -18.25
C ARG A 69 -5.45 -7.21 -17.31
N ARG A 70 -6.52 -7.85 -17.80
CA ARG A 70 -7.76 -8.05 -17.03
C ARG A 70 -7.57 -9.02 -15.87
N GLU A 71 -6.81 -10.10 -16.05
CA GLU A 71 -6.51 -11.08 -15.01
C GLU A 71 -5.62 -10.48 -13.92
N ARG A 72 -4.65 -9.66 -14.30
CA ARG A 72 -3.85 -8.90 -13.33
C ARG A 72 -4.72 -7.95 -12.50
N ALA A 73 -5.60 -7.21 -13.19
CA ALA A 73 -6.50 -6.27 -12.53
C ALA A 73 -7.53 -6.93 -11.61
N LYS A 74 -7.86 -8.20 -11.77
CA LYS A 74 -8.69 -8.95 -10.80
C LYS A 74 -7.92 -9.40 -9.56
N ARG A 75 -6.60 -9.49 -9.63
CA ARG A 75 -5.76 -10.05 -8.56
C ARG A 75 -5.07 -8.99 -7.72
N ILE A 76 -4.73 -7.86 -8.32
CA ILE A 76 -3.94 -6.80 -7.69
C ILE A 76 -4.67 -5.48 -7.82
N ALA A 77 -4.98 -4.85 -6.69
CA ALA A 77 -5.50 -3.49 -6.63
C ALA A 77 -4.46 -2.54 -6.04
N LEU A 78 -4.46 -1.29 -6.50
CA LEU A 78 -3.57 -0.23 -6.02
C LEU A 78 -4.39 0.95 -5.50
N VAL A 79 -4.14 1.33 -4.26
CA VAL A 79 -4.53 2.60 -3.67
C VAL A 79 -3.34 3.56 -3.83
N ALA A 80 -3.47 4.54 -4.71
CA ALA A 80 -2.43 5.53 -4.96
C ALA A 80 -2.40 6.59 -3.85
N GLN A 81 -1.24 7.23 -3.64
CA GLN A 81 -1.04 8.30 -2.66
C GLN A 81 -1.97 9.50 -2.90
N GLN A 82 -2.16 9.87 -4.17
CA GLN A 82 -3.06 10.93 -4.60
C GLN A 82 -4.00 10.36 -5.67
N PRO A 83 -5.11 9.73 -5.25
CA PRO A 83 -6.08 9.22 -6.20
C PRO A 83 -6.85 10.38 -6.84
N ASP A 84 -7.16 10.23 -8.11
CA ASP A 84 -8.08 11.13 -8.79
C ASP A 84 -9.50 10.85 -8.29
N LEU A 85 -10.13 11.87 -7.70
CA LEU A 85 -11.46 11.83 -7.10
C LEU A 85 -12.33 12.91 -7.74
N PRO A 86 -13.04 12.59 -8.83
CA PRO A 86 -13.98 13.54 -9.45
C PRO A 86 -15.06 13.94 -8.45
N ASP A 87 -15.14 15.23 -8.13
CA ASP A 87 -16.04 15.75 -7.08
C ASP A 87 -17.53 15.54 -7.37
N ASP A 88 -17.89 15.37 -8.63
CA ASP A 88 -19.25 15.21 -9.15
C ASP A 88 -19.76 13.76 -9.17
N LEU A 89 -18.90 12.77 -9.06
CA LEU A 89 -19.32 11.37 -8.97
C LEU A 89 -19.90 11.05 -7.60
N CYS A 90 -20.93 10.19 -7.58
CA CYS A 90 -21.43 9.60 -6.35
C CYS A 90 -20.48 8.49 -5.83
N VAL A 91 -20.52 8.24 -4.53
CA VAL A 91 -19.71 7.21 -3.87
C VAL A 91 -19.90 5.85 -4.53
N ALA A 92 -21.16 5.41 -4.75
CA ALA A 92 -21.45 4.13 -5.38
C ALA A 92 -20.92 4.04 -6.80
N GLU A 93 -21.02 5.10 -7.61
CA GLU A 93 -20.48 5.16 -8.97
C GLU A 93 -18.96 5.04 -8.98
N TYR A 94 -18.28 5.76 -8.09
CA TYR A 94 -16.83 5.70 -7.97
C TYR A 94 -16.34 4.32 -7.55
N VAL A 95 -16.99 3.70 -6.57
CA VAL A 95 -16.65 2.33 -6.11
C VAL A 95 -16.92 1.31 -7.20
N LEU A 96 -17.98 1.50 -8.01
CA LEU A 96 -18.31 0.65 -9.15
C LEU A 96 -17.19 0.62 -10.23
N LEU A 97 -16.38 1.67 -10.35
CA LEU A 97 -15.19 1.65 -11.22
C LEU A 97 -14.21 0.52 -10.86
N GLY A 98 -14.21 0.05 -9.61
CA GLY A 98 -13.45 -1.11 -9.17
C GLY A 98 -13.89 -2.42 -9.87
N ARG A 99 -15.12 -2.47 -10.37
CA ARG A 99 -15.67 -3.64 -11.11
C ARG A 99 -15.27 -3.69 -12.57
N THR A 100 -14.59 -2.67 -13.10
CA THR A 100 -14.13 -2.61 -14.50
C THR A 100 -13.49 -3.91 -15.01
N PRO A 101 -12.66 -4.66 -14.22
CA PRO A 101 -12.11 -5.93 -14.68
C PRO A 101 -13.15 -7.03 -14.92
N TYR A 102 -14.36 -6.91 -14.41
CA TYR A 102 -15.45 -7.90 -14.54
C TYR A 102 -16.43 -7.55 -15.64
N ILE A 103 -16.57 -6.27 -15.99
CA ILE A 103 -17.47 -5.80 -17.02
C ILE A 103 -16.85 -6.02 -18.41
N SER A 104 -17.60 -6.59 -19.36
CA SER A 104 -17.11 -6.78 -20.73
C SER A 104 -16.97 -5.44 -21.45
N TYR A 105 -16.14 -5.39 -22.51
CA TYR A 105 -15.84 -4.14 -23.23
C TYR A 105 -17.08 -3.40 -23.76
N PHE A 106 -18.10 -4.16 -24.20
CA PHE A 106 -19.40 -3.62 -24.68
C PHE A 106 -20.54 -3.91 -23.69
N GLY A 107 -20.22 -4.31 -22.46
CA GLY A 107 -21.20 -4.62 -21.43
C GLY A 107 -21.47 -3.44 -20.50
N SER A 108 -22.54 -3.57 -19.75
CA SER A 108 -22.85 -2.74 -18.59
C SER A 108 -22.68 -3.54 -17.31
N GLU A 109 -22.65 -2.85 -16.18
CA GLU A 109 -22.63 -3.48 -14.86
C GLU A 109 -23.87 -4.35 -14.63
N GLY A 110 -23.67 -5.51 -14.03
CA GLY A 110 -24.72 -6.46 -13.68
C GLY A 110 -25.16 -6.38 -12.21
N ALA A 111 -26.14 -7.22 -11.86
CA ALA A 111 -26.59 -7.34 -10.47
C ALA A 111 -25.44 -7.78 -9.53
N THR A 112 -24.55 -8.66 -10.00
CA THR A 112 -23.36 -9.12 -9.26
C THR A 112 -22.43 -7.97 -8.93
N ASP A 113 -22.19 -7.05 -9.88
CA ASP A 113 -21.30 -5.91 -9.67
C ASP A 113 -21.90 -4.94 -8.64
N ARG A 114 -23.19 -4.65 -8.75
CA ARG A 114 -23.90 -3.82 -7.78
C ARG A 114 -23.93 -4.45 -6.39
N SER A 115 -24.11 -5.77 -6.30
CA SER A 115 -24.05 -6.49 -5.01
C SER A 115 -22.66 -6.42 -4.39
N ALA A 116 -21.59 -6.58 -5.18
CA ALA A 116 -20.22 -6.45 -4.71
C ALA A 116 -19.93 -5.04 -4.17
N VAL A 117 -20.39 -3.99 -4.88
CA VAL A 117 -20.28 -2.60 -4.43
C VAL A 117 -21.02 -2.38 -3.11
N ALA A 118 -22.28 -2.82 -3.02
CA ALA A 118 -23.08 -2.67 -1.80
C ALA A 118 -22.42 -3.37 -0.58
N SER A 119 -21.90 -4.60 -0.79
CA SER A 119 -21.19 -5.35 0.25
C SER A 119 -19.93 -4.62 0.72
N VAL A 120 -19.15 -4.04 -0.17
CA VAL A 120 -17.93 -3.29 0.20
C VAL A 120 -18.31 -2.00 0.91
N LEU A 121 -19.33 -1.27 0.45
CA LEU A 121 -19.79 -0.04 1.11
C LEU A 121 -20.32 -0.31 2.52
N ASP A 122 -21.03 -1.43 2.73
CA ASP A 122 -21.51 -1.85 4.06
C ASP A 122 -20.32 -2.13 5.00
N ARG A 123 -19.35 -2.93 4.55
CA ARG A 123 -18.14 -3.28 5.32
C ARG A 123 -17.29 -2.09 5.74
N LEU A 124 -17.37 -0.98 5.02
CA LEU A 124 -16.59 0.24 5.23
C LEU A 124 -17.39 1.36 5.91
N ASP A 125 -18.61 1.07 6.39
CA ASP A 125 -19.54 2.07 6.92
C ASP A 125 -19.81 3.23 5.96
N LEU A 126 -19.95 2.91 4.67
CA LEU A 126 -20.18 3.88 3.59
C LEU A 126 -21.56 3.76 2.94
N LEU A 127 -22.38 2.77 3.34
CA LEU A 127 -23.65 2.50 2.69
C LEU A 127 -24.60 3.73 2.75
N GLY A 128 -24.62 4.44 3.87
CA GLY A 128 -25.39 5.67 4.05
C GLY A 128 -24.88 6.87 3.24
N PHE A 129 -23.74 6.74 2.56
CA PHE A 129 -23.12 7.75 1.71
C PHE A 129 -23.21 7.43 0.22
N SER A 130 -23.84 6.33 -0.17
CA SER A 130 -23.85 5.79 -1.54
C SER A 130 -24.17 6.83 -2.60
N ASP A 131 -25.18 7.69 -2.34
CA ASP A 131 -25.65 8.71 -3.27
C ASP A 131 -25.00 10.09 -3.06
N ARG A 132 -24.08 10.23 -2.09
CA ARG A 132 -23.36 11.50 -1.87
C ARG A 132 -22.27 11.66 -2.91
N GLN A 133 -22.09 12.89 -3.36
CA GLN A 133 -20.96 13.27 -4.22
C GLN A 133 -19.65 13.25 -3.43
N LEU A 134 -18.57 12.83 -4.09
CA LEU A 134 -17.24 12.75 -3.48
C LEU A 134 -16.75 14.10 -2.95
N GLY A 135 -17.12 15.20 -3.63
CA GLY A 135 -16.81 16.55 -3.20
C GLY A 135 -17.39 16.95 -1.83
N GLN A 136 -18.42 16.25 -1.36
CA GLN A 136 -19.10 16.51 -0.09
C GLN A 136 -18.54 15.73 1.10
N LEU A 137 -17.56 14.83 0.85
CA LEU A 137 -17.01 13.95 1.86
C LEU A 137 -15.83 14.61 2.60
N SER A 138 -15.68 14.27 3.88
CA SER A 138 -14.48 14.55 4.65
C SER A 138 -13.28 13.77 4.11
N GLY A 139 -12.05 14.17 4.48
CA GLY A 139 -10.83 13.48 4.04
C GLY A 139 -10.81 11.98 4.41
N GLY A 140 -11.24 11.64 5.62
CA GLY A 140 -11.31 10.24 6.06
C GLY A 140 -12.39 9.43 5.33
N GLU A 141 -13.54 10.03 5.02
CA GLU A 141 -14.59 9.39 4.21
C GLU A 141 -14.10 9.18 2.78
N ARG A 142 -13.46 10.18 2.16
CA ARG A 142 -12.84 10.04 0.83
C ARG A 142 -11.82 8.90 0.80
N GLN A 143 -10.96 8.79 1.82
CA GLN A 143 -9.96 7.72 1.89
C GLN A 143 -10.61 6.33 1.99
N ARG A 144 -11.66 6.18 2.81
CA ARG A 144 -12.43 4.93 2.86
C ARG A 144 -13.07 4.59 1.52
N VAL A 145 -13.58 5.57 0.79
CA VAL A 145 -14.14 5.37 -0.57
C VAL A 145 -13.08 4.91 -1.57
N VAL A 146 -11.85 5.45 -1.48
CA VAL A 146 -10.72 4.99 -2.31
C VAL A 146 -10.37 3.53 -2.01
N VAL A 147 -10.32 3.16 -0.75
CA VAL A 147 -10.13 1.77 -0.31
C VAL A 147 -11.29 0.90 -0.77
N ALA A 148 -12.55 1.38 -0.65
CA ALA A 148 -13.73 0.68 -1.14
C ALA A 148 -13.65 0.34 -2.63
N ARG A 149 -13.24 1.31 -3.47
CA ARG A 149 -13.04 1.05 -4.90
C ARG A 149 -12.00 -0.03 -5.16
N ALA A 150 -10.89 -0.02 -4.43
CA ALA A 150 -9.85 -1.04 -4.57
C ALA A 150 -10.36 -2.43 -4.15
N LEU A 151 -11.13 -2.51 -3.08
CA LEU A 151 -11.72 -3.76 -2.57
C LEU A 151 -12.86 -4.27 -3.44
N ALA A 152 -13.63 -3.39 -4.10
CA ALA A 152 -14.66 -3.78 -5.06
C ALA A 152 -14.08 -4.56 -6.25
N GLN A 153 -12.78 -4.47 -6.49
CA GLN A 153 -12.04 -5.28 -7.45
C GLN A 153 -11.85 -6.73 -6.97
N GLU A 154 -12.18 -7.06 -5.72
CA GLU A 154 -11.98 -8.38 -5.09
C GLU A 154 -10.55 -8.90 -5.26
N PRO A 155 -9.53 -8.08 -4.92
CA PRO A 155 -8.15 -8.44 -5.17
C PRO A 155 -7.65 -9.46 -4.13
N SER A 156 -6.69 -10.31 -4.54
CA SER A 156 -5.91 -11.12 -3.59
C SER A 156 -4.74 -10.34 -2.98
N VAL A 157 -4.33 -9.24 -3.64
CA VAL A 157 -3.26 -8.35 -3.19
C VAL A 157 -3.71 -6.91 -3.24
N LEU A 158 -3.56 -6.21 -2.12
CA LEU A 158 -3.80 -4.79 -1.99
C LEU A 158 -2.46 -4.05 -1.86
N LEU A 159 -2.16 -3.22 -2.83
CA LEU A 159 -1.00 -2.33 -2.83
C LEU A 159 -1.44 -0.97 -2.31
N LEU A 160 -0.72 -0.42 -1.33
CA LEU A 160 -1.04 0.84 -0.67
C LEU A 160 0.16 1.79 -0.79
N ASP A 161 -0.03 2.91 -1.45
CA ASP A 161 1.00 3.94 -1.60
C ASP A 161 0.68 5.11 -0.66
N GLU A 162 1.22 5.09 0.56
CA GLU A 162 1.00 6.09 1.61
C GLU A 162 -0.49 6.40 1.86
N PRO A 163 -1.33 5.39 2.14
CA PRO A 163 -2.80 5.52 2.10
C PRO A 163 -3.35 6.46 3.17
N THR A 164 -2.54 6.89 4.13
CA THR A 164 -2.98 7.66 5.31
C THR A 164 -2.25 8.99 5.48
N SER A 165 -1.40 9.39 4.53
CA SER A 165 -0.51 10.55 4.66
C SER A 165 -1.22 11.91 4.86
N SER A 166 -2.48 12.03 4.45
CA SER A 166 -3.29 13.26 4.56
C SER A 166 -4.32 13.22 5.70
N LEU A 167 -4.31 12.17 6.52
CA LEU A 167 -5.29 11.95 7.58
C LEU A 167 -4.73 12.29 8.96
N ASP A 168 -5.58 12.70 9.89
CA ASP A 168 -5.23 12.78 11.30
C ASP A 168 -5.01 11.37 11.88
N LEU A 169 -4.33 11.28 13.02
CA LEU A 169 -3.95 10.00 13.63
C LEU A 169 -5.16 9.08 13.87
N GLY A 170 -6.29 9.62 14.34
CA GLY A 170 -7.46 8.80 14.60
C GLY A 170 -8.09 8.21 13.33
N GLN A 171 -8.04 8.95 12.22
CA GLN A 171 -8.51 8.47 10.92
C GLN A 171 -7.50 7.48 10.30
N GLN A 172 -6.19 7.72 10.49
CA GLN A 172 -5.14 6.79 10.06
C GLN A 172 -5.35 5.41 10.68
N LEU A 173 -5.49 5.35 12.00
CA LEU A 173 -5.69 4.09 12.73
C LEU A 173 -6.95 3.37 12.24
N ARG A 174 -8.08 4.07 12.11
CA ARG A 174 -9.32 3.45 11.60
C ARG A 174 -9.17 2.81 10.22
N VAL A 175 -8.44 3.45 9.31
CA VAL A 175 -8.18 2.91 7.96
C VAL A 175 -7.25 1.69 8.04
N LEU A 176 -6.20 1.76 8.85
CA LEU A 176 -5.24 0.65 8.99
C LEU A 176 -5.87 -0.55 9.72
N ASP A 177 -6.63 -0.31 10.79
CA ASP A 177 -7.38 -1.36 11.51
C ASP A 177 -8.35 -2.08 10.59
N LEU A 178 -9.08 -1.33 9.77
CA LEU A 178 -9.98 -1.89 8.77
C LEU A 178 -9.24 -2.78 7.76
N ILE A 179 -8.09 -2.33 7.24
CA ILE A 179 -7.29 -3.14 6.31
C ILE A 179 -6.73 -4.38 7.00
N ALA A 180 -6.32 -4.27 8.26
CA ALA A 180 -5.86 -5.41 9.07
C ALA A 180 -6.97 -6.43 9.28
N GLU A 181 -8.19 -5.98 9.61
CA GLU A 181 -9.37 -6.84 9.74
C GLU A 181 -9.71 -7.57 8.42
N LEU A 182 -9.65 -6.86 7.28
CA LEU A 182 -9.87 -7.45 5.95
C LEU A 182 -8.79 -8.49 5.62
N ARG A 183 -7.54 -8.21 5.97
CA ARG A 183 -6.44 -9.17 5.81
C ARG A 183 -6.71 -10.46 6.58
N GLU A 184 -7.11 -10.35 7.84
CA GLU A 184 -7.37 -11.51 8.71
C GLU A 184 -8.58 -12.33 8.25
N LYS A 185 -9.66 -11.65 7.86
CA LYS A 185 -10.91 -12.32 7.46
C LYS A 185 -10.87 -12.92 6.07
N ASP A 186 -10.23 -12.22 5.12
CA ASP A 186 -10.28 -12.58 3.68
C ASP A 186 -8.96 -13.18 3.18
N GLY A 187 -7.92 -13.26 4.02
CA GLY A 187 -6.59 -13.71 3.59
C GLY A 187 -5.91 -12.74 2.61
N LEU A 188 -6.28 -11.46 2.67
CA LEU A 188 -5.75 -10.42 1.79
C LEU A 188 -4.26 -10.21 2.03
N THR A 189 -3.45 -10.25 0.97
CA THR A 189 -2.03 -9.88 1.06
C THR A 189 -1.91 -8.37 0.91
N VAL A 190 -1.19 -7.70 1.83
CA VAL A 190 -1.01 -6.25 1.81
C VAL A 190 0.46 -5.90 1.57
N VAL A 191 0.73 -5.00 0.62
CA VAL A 191 2.05 -4.38 0.43
C VAL A 191 1.88 -2.88 0.53
N ALA A 192 2.34 -2.28 1.63
CA ALA A 192 2.11 -0.87 1.94
C ALA A 192 3.41 -0.06 1.98
N ALA A 193 3.53 0.95 1.15
CA ALA A 193 4.56 1.97 1.32
C ALA A 193 4.11 2.97 2.39
N THR A 194 4.99 3.28 3.34
CA THR A 194 4.75 4.26 4.39
C THR A 194 6.04 4.98 4.77
N HIS A 195 5.89 6.19 5.27
CA HIS A 195 6.96 6.95 5.93
C HIS A 195 6.85 6.90 7.45
N ASP A 196 5.74 6.40 8.00
CA ASP A 196 5.55 6.22 9.44
C ASP A 196 6.10 4.86 9.88
N LEU A 197 7.28 4.88 10.51
CA LEU A 197 7.99 3.69 10.96
C LEU A 197 7.30 3.02 12.15
N THR A 198 6.61 3.80 12.98
CA THR A 198 5.86 3.30 14.14
C THR A 198 4.62 2.54 13.69
N LEU A 199 3.87 3.10 12.73
CA LEU A 199 2.72 2.40 12.14
C LEU A 199 3.17 1.15 11.34
N ALA A 200 4.31 1.24 10.62
CA ALA A 200 4.87 0.06 9.96
C ALA A 200 5.17 -1.06 10.98
N ALA A 201 5.72 -0.72 12.15
CA ALA A 201 5.98 -1.69 13.21
C ALA A 201 4.72 -2.30 13.82
N ALA A 202 3.64 -1.50 13.91
CA ALA A 202 2.41 -1.92 14.57
C ALA A 202 1.55 -2.87 13.70
N TYR A 203 1.58 -2.70 12.38
CA TYR A 203 0.66 -3.41 11.47
C TYR A 203 1.35 -4.47 10.59
N ALA A 204 2.64 -4.32 10.29
CA ALA A 204 3.30 -5.21 9.35
C ALA A 204 3.86 -6.48 10.01
N ASP A 205 3.68 -7.61 9.34
CA ASP A 205 4.36 -8.86 9.68
C ASP A 205 5.81 -8.82 9.25
N ARG A 206 6.10 -8.14 8.14
CA ARG A 206 7.45 -7.95 7.61
C ARG A 206 7.67 -6.52 7.14
N VAL A 207 8.90 -6.06 7.27
CA VAL A 207 9.35 -4.75 6.83
C VAL A 207 10.47 -4.92 5.82
N ALA A 208 10.42 -4.16 4.73
CA ALA A 208 11.47 -4.05 3.74
C ALA A 208 11.94 -2.60 3.65
N LEU A 209 13.22 -2.36 3.98
CA LEU A 209 13.87 -1.07 3.89
C LEU A 209 14.48 -0.90 2.50
N LEU A 210 13.95 0.05 1.74
CA LEU A 210 14.54 0.49 0.48
C LEU A 210 15.40 1.72 0.70
N SER A 211 16.58 1.73 0.06
CA SER A 211 17.48 2.88 0.00
C SER A 211 18.15 2.90 -1.38
N ASP A 212 18.18 4.05 -2.03
CA ASP A 212 18.81 4.27 -3.35
C ASP A 212 18.41 3.22 -4.40
N GLY A 213 17.13 2.86 -4.42
CA GLY A 213 16.58 1.88 -5.36
C GLY A 213 16.99 0.44 -5.12
N ARG A 214 17.50 0.11 -3.93
CA ARG A 214 17.94 -1.23 -3.53
C ARG A 214 17.28 -1.64 -2.22
N LEU A 215 17.19 -2.94 -1.99
CA LEU A 215 16.78 -3.48 -0.71
C LEU A 215 17.98 -3.43 0.25
N ALA A 216 17.86 -2.63 1.31
CA ALA A 216 18.89 -2.50 2.34
C ALA A 216 18.73 -3.54 3.47
N ALA A 217 17.48 -3.81 3.86
CA ALA A 217 17.15 -4.83 4.86
C ALA A 217 15.73 -5.36 4.62
N VAL A 218 15.48 -6.60 5.04
CA VAL A 218 14.14 -7.22 5.07
C VAL A 218 14.07 -8.22 6.21
N GLY A 219 12.98 -8.18 6.98
CA GLY A 219 12.79 -9.07 8.14
C GLY A 219 11.53 -8.72 8.90
N SER A 220 11.44 -9.19 10.15
CA SER A 220 10.42 -8.71 11.07
C SER A 220 10.62 -7.22 11.40
N PRO A 221 9.59 -6.51 11.90
CA PRO A 221 9.79 -5.14 12.38
C PRO A 221 10.93 -5.01 13.40
N ALA A 222 11.09 -6.02 14.27
CA ALA A 222 12.15 -6.04 15.28
C ALA A 222 13.56 -6.15 14.70
N ASP A 223 13.71 -6.83 13.55
CA ASP A 223 15.00 -7.03 12.89
C ASP A 223 15.42 -5.81 12.06
N VAL A 224 14.45 -5.17 11.40
CA VAL A 224 14.72 -4.09 10.44
C VAL A 224 14.76 -2.71 11.09
N LEU A 225 13.93 -2.48 12.13
CA LEU A 225 13.86 -1.19 12.82
C LEU A 225 14.94 -1.13 13.91
N ASP A 226 16.19 -0.94 13.46
CA ASP A 226 17.37 -0.72 14.29
C ASP A 226 17.85 0.73 14.15
N GLU A 227 18.29 1.34 15.27
CA GLU A 227 18.71 2.75 15.30
C GLU A 227 19.85 3.06 14.34
N ALA A 228 20.86 2.19 14.28
CA ALA A 228 22.05 2.40 13.46
C ALA A 228 21.70 2.25 11.98
N VAL A 229 20.91 1.22 11.63
CA VAL A 229 20.44 0.95 10.26
C VAL A 229 19.57 2.10 9.78
N LEU A 230 18.55 2.48 10.56
CA LEU A 230 17.64 3.55 10.17
C LEU A 230 18.36 4.90 10.06
N SER A 231 19.21 5.26 11.03
CA SER A 231 19.94 6.53 11.00
C SER A 231 20.88 6.62 9.80
N ALA A 232 21.55 5.53 9.44
CA ALA A 232 22.43 5.47 8.26
C ALA A 232 21.67 5.71 6.96
N HIS A 233 20.48 5.13 6.80
CA HIS A 233 19.71 5.22 5.55
C HIS A 233 18.84 6.47 5.46
N TYR A 234 18.32 6.97 6.58
CA TYR A 234 17.53 8.22 6.60
C TYR A 234 18.39 9.49 6.72
N GLY A 235 19.68 9.37 7.05
CA GLY A 235 20.59 10.51 7.18
C GLY A 235 20.31 11.43 8.39
N VAL A 236 19.53 10.94 9.36
CA VAL A 236 19.16 11.66 10.59
C VAL A 236 19.25 10.72 11.79
N ALA A 237 19.53 11.26 12.97
CA ALA A 237 19.51 10.46 14.18
C ALA A 237 18.08 10.02 14.49
N LEU A 238 17.87 8.73 14.64
CA LEU A 238 16.61 8.12 15.06
C LEU A 238 16.83 7.28 16.31
N ARG A 239 15.81 7.17 17.14
CA ARG A 239 15.78 6.29 18.31
C ARG A 239 14.65 5.29 18.17
N VAL A 240 14.92 4.05 18.54
CA VAL A 240 13.95 2.96 18.53
C VAL A 240 13.63 2.56 19.96
N LEU A 241 12.42 2.87 20.38
CA LEU A 241 11.91 2.51 21.69
C LEU A 241 11.16 1.19 21.58
N ARG A 242 11.40 0.29 22.52
CA ARG A 242 10.70 -1.00 22.62
C ARG A 242 10.08 -1.08 24.01
N ASP A 243 8.79 -1.34 24.07
CA ASP A 243 8.12 -1.54 25.35
C ASP A 243 8.19 -3.02 25.79
N PRO A 244 7.82 -3.35 27.02
CA PRO A 244 7.83 -4.74 27.52
C PRO A 244 6.87 -5.67 26.78
N SER A 245 5.86 -5.16 26.07
CA SER A 245 4.93 -5.94 25.25
C SER A 245 5.49 -6.25 23.85
N GLY A 246 6.65 -5.65 23.49
CA GLY A 246 7.27 -5.78 22.19
C GLY A 246 6.83 -4.71 21.18
N ALA A 247 5.99 -3.76 21.57
CA ALA A 247 5.63 -2.64 20.69
C ALA A 247 6.85 -1.75 20.41
N ILE A 248 6.96 -1.31 19.14
CA ILE A 248 8.10 -0.53 18.65
C ILE A 248 7.60 0.86 18.27
N ALA A 249 8.28 1.90 18.80
CA ALA A 249 8.10 3.27 18.38
C ALA A 249 9.43 3.86 17.88
N VAL A 250 9.40 4.53 16.73
CA VAL A 250 10.55 5.20 16.17
C VAL A 250 10.36 6.72 16.31
N ILE A 251 11.28 7.36 17.01
CA ILE A 251 11.23 8.80 17.30
C ILE A 251 12.48 9.51 16.78
N PRO A 252 12.42 10.81 16.44
CA PRO A 252 13.60 11.59 16.11
C PRO A 252 14.57 11.65 17.30
N GLY A 253 15.84 11.30 17.04
CA GLY A 253 16.93 11.54 17.97
C GLY A 253 17.35 13.01 17.88
N ARG A 254 17.20 13.79 18.96
CA ARG A 254 17.81 15.13 19.01
C ARG A 254 19.31 14.94 19.22
N THR A 255 20.13 15.32 18.27
CA THR A 255 21.55 15.62 18.55
C THR A 255 21.54 16.74 19.59
N ALA A 256 22.05 16.48 20.79
CA ALA A 256 22.31 17.55 21.72
C ALA A 256 23.16 18.61 21.00
N ALA A 257 22.65 19.83 20.88
CA ALA A 257 23.45 20.92 20.37
C ALA A 257 24.71 20.94 21.24
N ALA A 258 25.88 20.86 20.61
CA ALA A 258 27.14 21.05 21.32
C ALA A 258 27.00 22.36 22.10
N ALA A 259 27.14 22.28 23.43
CA ALA A 259 27.13 23.48 24.26
C ALA A 259 28.24 24.42 23.72
N PRO A 260 27.94 25.68 23.44
CA PRO A 260 28.98 26.61 23.05
C PRO A 260 30.00 26.70 24.19
N CYS A 261 31.28 26.45 23.85
CA CYS A 261 32.41 26.73 24.73
C CYS A 261 32.52 28.23 25.07
#